data_61f263cdabaebf6caac9a4fe0d16f1af
#
_entry.id   61f263cdabaebf6caac9a4fe0d16f1af
#
_cell.length_a   1.000
_cell.length_b   1.000
_cell.length_c   1.000
_cell.angle_alpha   90.00
_cell.angle_beta   90.00
_cell.angle_gamma   90.00
#
_symmetry.space_group_name_H-M   'P 1'
#
loop_
_entity.id
_entity.type
_entity.pdbx_description
1 polymer ?
#
loop_
_entity_poly.entity_id
_entity_poly.type
_entity_poly.pdbx_seq_one_letter_code
_entity_poly.pdbx_strand_id
1 'polypeptide(L)'
;MAMTMVFLWFSWLWLHKYFLDAINSIDPKFYFISLNNGNSKIYAFFQEIFLKLLSRFSSLFIYSFEANIRWGSILSALGLSGIGALIHFSGSADYTFDQIGIPLIILFIFIIFLEIISFLINKYLFEDQNIKITKFDYGTAVKVISLKKIIKNILFIVLIILSIVFLSTTNLSRTSLDKTHEFFLSTFSPDWSVFKFDNTLQNNPLLQILQSLYYALISLIVMLIFSFIIFYWSIFKLHGLKTSFTFKVFNTFIRLFPSVVFIYTFNPLANDPITLLVFVLGIHSSSSFSKRLYEITDTLDFEFIENLKIQSYSKFKIYIYYVIPTIKKDLITLSLFAFEMSFRSAITYAIFSANTLKIGSYINHYLNPIKYQPQKAMSYIWIATFSIFILNLLTDLIVKNLNNKKVRT
;
A
#
# COMPACT_ATOMS: atom_id res chain seq x y z
N MET A 1 -12.39 19.98 2.70
CA MET A 1 -11.51 19.95 3.89
C MET A 1 -11.39 18.58 4.53
N ALA A 2 -12.46 17.89 4.96
CA ALA A 2 -12.35 16.56 5.58
C ALA A 2 -11.56 15.54 4.73
N MET A 3 -11.85 15.47 3.43
CA MET A 3 -11.12 14.60 2.49
C MET A 3 -9.61 14.91 2.45
N THR A 4 -9.26 16.20 2.39
CA THR A 4 -7.85 16.62 2.35
C THR A 4 -7.13 16.24 3.64
N MET A 5 -7.78 16.41 4.79
CA MET A 5 -7.21 16.00 6.08
C MET A 5 -7.04 14.49 6.20
N VAL A 6 -8.01 13.70 5.72
CA VAL A 6 -7.91 12.23 5.69
C VAL A 6 -6.74 11.79 4.81
N PHE A 7 -6.59 12.37 3.61
CA PHE A 7 -5.46 12.06 2.73
C PHE A 7 -4.11 12.48 3.31
N LEU A 8 -4.03 13.66 3.93
CA LEU A 8 -2.81 14.12 4.61
C LEU A 8 -2.43 13.17 5.73
N TRP A 9 -3.38 12.82 6.60
CA TRP A 9 -3.14 11.92 7.72
C TRP A 9 -2.72 10.52 7.25
N PHE A 10 -3.45 9.96 6.29
CA PHE A 10 -3.15 8.65 5.73
C PHE A 10 -1.78 8.62 5.05
N SER A 11 -1.48 9.62 4.22
CA SER A 11 -0.19 9.74 3.52
C SER A 11 0.95 9.92 4.51
N TRP A 12 0.76 10.73 5.55
CA TRP A 12 1.77 10.95 6.60
C TRP A 12 2.13 9.65 7.32
N LEU A 13 1.13 8.91 7.81
CA LEU A 13 1.35 7.66 8.54
C LEU A 13 2.05 6.61 7.67
N TRP A 14 1.68 6.56 6.42
CA TRP A 14 2.24 5.61 5.47
C TRP A 14 3.67 5.97 5.06
N LEU A 15 3.92 7.21 4.66
CA LEU A 15 5.24 7.70 4.26
C LEU A 15 6.24 7.65 5.40
N HIS A 16 5.82 7.96 6.63
CA HIS A 16 6.69 7.95 7.80
C HIS A 16 7.39 6.60 7.98
N LYS A 17 6.65 5.48 7.86
CA LYS A 17 7.23 4.13 7.97
C LYS A 17 8.30 3.90 6.89
N TYR A 18 8.00 4.24 5.64
CA TYR A 18 8.97 4.06 4.55
C TYR A 18 10.17 4.99 4.65
N PHE A 19 10.00 6.19 5.18
CA PHE A 19 11.12 7.09 5.44
C PHE A 19 12.03 6.56 6.52
N LEU A 20 11.49 6.01 7.60
CA LEU A 20 12.28 5.35 8.63
C LEU A 20 13.07 4.15 8.07
N ASP A 21 12.44 3.30 7.29
CA ASP A 21 13.10 2.17 6.65
C ASP A 21 14.22 2.63 5.70
N ALA A 22 13.98 3.71 4.96
CA ALA A 22 14.97 4.30 4.08
C ALA A 22 16.18 4.85 4.87
N ILE A 23 15.94 5.54 5.97
CA ILE A 23 17.01 6.08 6.85
C ILE A 23 17.80 4.92 7.48
N ASN A 24 17.12 3.91 7.99
CA ASN A 24 17.76 2.76 8.64
C ASN A 24 18.59 1.91 7.66
N SER A 25 18.36 2.04 6.35
CA SER A 25 19.14 1.32 5.32
C SER A 25 20.50 1.95 5.00
N ILE A 26 20.79 3.14 5.51
CA ILE A 26 22.05 3.84 5.28
C ILE A 26 23.09 3.42 6.32
N ASP A 27 24.34 3.19 5.86
CA ASP A 27 25.47 2.98 6.76
C ASP A 27 25.77 4.28 7.55
N PRO A 28 25.64 4.27 8.87
CA PRO A 28 25.83 5.47 9.69
C PRO A 28 27.30 5.91 9.80
N LYS A 29 28.27 5.14 9.27
CA LYS A 29 29.71 5.46 9.38
C LYS A 29 30.04 6.85 8.86
N PHE A 30 29.53 7.23 7.71
CA PHE A 30 29.82 8.54 7.11
C PHE A 30 29.30 9.69 7.97
N TYR A 31 28.15 9.51 8.62
CA TYR A 31 27.62 10.48 9.57
C TYR A 31 28.55 10.66 10.79
N PHE A 32 29.01 9.55 11.38
CA PHE A 32 29.93 9.61 12.52
C PHE A 32 31.31 10.20 12.14
N ILE A 33 31.82 9.91 10.94
CA ILE A 33 33.07 10.53 10.44
C ILE A 33 32.87 12.05 10.33
N SER A 34 31.76 12.52 9.79
CA SER A 34 31.44 13.94 9.69
C SER A 34 31.38 14.62 11.06
N LEU A 35 30.79 13.97 12.07
CA LEU A 35 30.76 14.47 13.45
C LEU A 35 32.16 14.54 14.06
N ASN A 36 33.00 13.52 13.86
CA ASN A 36 34.37 13.48 14.37
C ASN A 36 35.24 14.57 13.75
N ASN A 37 34.93 15.02 12.54
CA ASN A 37 35.56 16.15 11.88
C ASN A 37 35.07 17.52 12.39
N GLY A 38 34.29 17.56 13.49
CA GLY A 38 33.83 18.79 14.12
C GLY A 38 32.59 19.43 13.52
N ASN A 39 31.91 18.75 12.58
CA ASN A 39 30.67 19.25 12.01
C ASN A 39 29.50 19.14 13.00
N SER A 40 28.55 20.09 12.94
CA SER A 40 27.35 20.02 13.75
C SER A 40 26.48 18.82 13.36
N LYS A 41 25.68 18.29 14.30
CA LYS A 41 24.78 17.14 14.07
C LYS A 41 23.81 17.38 12.90
N ILE A 42 23.29 18.60 12.79
CA ILE A 42 22.35 18.99 11.74
C ILE A 42 23.04 19.02 10.38
N TYR A 43 24.25 19.62 10.32
CA TYR A 43 25.02 19.69 9.08
C TYR A 43 25.43 18.30 8.59
N ALA A 44 25.95 17.46 9.48
CA ALA A 44 26.32 16.08 9.17
C ALA A 44 25.11 15.26 8.67
N PHE A 45 23.94 15.42 9.27
CA PHE A 45 22.71 14.76 8.82
C PHE A 45 22.31 15.19 7.40
N PHE A 46 22.25 16.48 7.14
CA PHE A 46 21.84 16.97 5.82
C PHE A 46 22.84 16.60 4.73
N GLN A 47 24.13 16.64 5.02
CA GLN A 47 25.17 16.34 4.04
C GLN A 47 25.32 14.84 3.77
N GLU A 48 25.36 14.00 4.80
CA GLU A 48 25.74 12.61 4.67
C GLU A 48 24.53 11.65 4.55
N ILE A 49 23.41 12.01 5.14
CA ILE A 49 22.21 11.16 5.15
C ILE A 49 21.17 11.68 4.17
N PHE A 50 20.72 12.91 4.35
CA PHE A 50 19.59 13.47 3.62
C PHE A 50 19.83 13.54 2.10
N LEU A 51 21.01 13.99 1.66
CA LEU A 51 21.32 14.06 0.24
C LEU A 51 21.33 12.68 -0.43
N LYS A 52 21.80 11.66 0.28
CA LYS A 52 21.80 10.26 -0.22
C LYS A 52 20.39 9.68 -0.32
N LEU A 53 19.50 10.12 0.57
CA LEU A 53 18.10 9.68 0.59
C LEU A 53 17.19 10.47 -0.35
N LEU A 54 17.62 11.62 -0.85
CA LEU A 54 16.75 12.52 -1.59
C LEU A 54 16.09 11.87 -2.81
N SER A 55 16.84 11.03 -3.55
CA SER A 55 16.29 10.30 -4.70
C SER A 55 15.24 9.28 -4.26
N ARG A 56 15.50 8.55 -3.16
CA ARG A 56 14.57 7.57 -2.61
C ARG A 56 13.32 8.22 -2.02
N PHE A 57 13.45 9.34 -1.32
CA PHE A 57 12.32 10.12 -0.82
C PHE A 57 11.44 10.64 -1.95
N SER A 58 12.04 11.14 -3.03
CA SER A 58 11.29 11.61 -4.18
C SER A 58 10.52 10.49 -4.86
N SER A 59 11.13 9.30 -5.00
CA SER A 59 10.44 8.11 -5.53
C SER A 59 9.27 7.67 -4.64
N LEU A 60 9.45 7.67 -3.31
CA LEU A 60 8.39 7.37 -2.36
C LEU A 60 7.26 8.40 -2.41
N PHE A 61 7.58 9.67 -2.64
CA PHE A 61 6.58 10.73 -2.77
C PHE A 61 5.70 10.52 -4.01
N ILE A 62 6.30 10.20 -5.16
CA ILE A 62 5.57 9.90 -6.40
C ILE A 62 4.70 8.65 -6.20
N TYR A 63 5.24 7.62 -5.58
CA TYR A 63 4.48 6.41 -5.28
C TYR A 63 3.31 6.67 -4.32
N SER A 64 3.50 7.55 -3.33
CA SER A 64 2.41 7.99 -2.44
C SER A 64 1.33 8.76 -3.19
N PHE A 65 1.71 9.62 -4.12
CA PHE A 65 0.76 10.35 -4.96
C PHE A 65 -0.09 9.40 -5.81
N GLU A 66 0.54 8.42 -6.48
CA GLU A 66 -0.16 7.38 -7.23
C GLU A 66 -1.12 6.57 -6.33
N ALA A 67 -0.65 6.16 -5.14
CA ALA A 67 -1.46 5.43 -4.18
C ALA A 67 -2.68 6.25 -3.71
N ASN A 68 -2.51 7.54 -3.44
CA ASN A 68 -3.59 8.43 -3.02
C ASN A 68 -4.67 8.61 -4.08
N ILE A 69 -4.33 8.60 -5.36
CA ILE A 69 -5.31 8.67 -6.45
C ILE A 69 -6.17 7.41 -6.47
N ARG A 70 -5.57 6.23 -6.27
CA ARG A 70 -6.31 4.97 -6.17
C ARG A 70 -7.22 4.96 -4.92
N TRP A 71 -6.72 5.42 -3.79
CA TRP A 71 -7.53 5.58 -2.58
C TRP A 71 -8.62 6.62 -2.72
N GLY A 72 -8.41 7.67 -3.53
CA GLY A 72 -9.43 8.66 -3.87
C GLY A 72 -10.67 8.05 -4.50
N SER A 73 -10.52 7.04 -5.34
CA SER A 73 -11.66 6.32 -5.93
C SER A 73 -12.46 5.53 -4.88
N ILE A 74 -11.79 4.96 -3.88
CA ILE A 74 -12.42 4.25 -2.76
C ILE A 74 -13.19 5.23 -1.87
N LEU A 75 -12.57 6.33 -1.50
CA LEU A 75 -13.19 7.37 -0.68
C LEU A 75 -14.39 8.02 -1.38
N SER A 76 -14.33 8.16 -2.70
CA SER A 76 -15.46 8.61 -3.50
C SER A 76 -16.63 7.63 -3.44
N ALA A 77 -16.36 6.32 -3.46
CA ALA A 77 -17.39 5.30 -3.25
C ALA A 77 -18.04 5.37 -1.85
N LEU A 78 -17.33 5.94 -0.87
CA LEU A 78 -17.84 6.21 0.48
C LEU A 78 -18.61 7.54 0.60
N GLY A 79 -18.97 8.16 -0.53
CA GLY A 79 -19.81 9.38 -0.57
C GLY A 79 -19.05 10.69 -0.73
N LEU A 80 -17.75 10.64 -1.03
CA LEU A 80 -17.00 11.84 -1.39
C LEU A 80 -17.16 12.11 -2.89
N SER A 81 -17.19 13.40 -3.28
CA SER A 81 -17.29 13.79 -4.69
C SER A 81 -16.09 13.30 -5.50
N GLY A 82 -16.32 12.69 -6.65
CA GLY A 82 -15.28 12.21 -7.56
C GLY A 82 -15.76 11.09 -8.49
N ILE A 83 -14.87 10.53 -9.29
CA ILE A 83 -15.18 9.42 -10.23
C ILE A 83 -15.74 8.20 -9.50
N GLY A 84 -15.26 7.90 -8.30
CA GLY A 84 -15.77 6.79 -7.50
C GLY A 84 -17.23 6.98 -7.05
N ALA A 85 -17.71 8.21 -6.89
CA ALA A 85 -19.11 8.49 -6.63
C ALA A 85 -20.00 8.10 -7.83
N LEU A 86 -19.54 8.37 -9.06
CA LEU A 86 -20.25 7.93 -10.26
C LEU A 86 -20.32 6.41 -10.35
N ILE A 87 -19.26 5.71 -9.96
CA ILE A 87 -19.23 4.25 -9.89
C ILE A 87 -20.20 3.74 -8.82
N HIS A 88 -20.27 4.40 -7.67
CA HIS A 88 -21.18 4.01 -6.58
C HIS A 88 -22.64 4.25 -6.95
N PHE A 89 -22.97 5.40 -7.53
CA PHE A 89 -24.34 5.72 -7.98
C PHE A 89 -24.82 4.79 -9.08
N SER A 90 -23.95 4.33 -9.95
CA SER A 90 -24.29 3.38 -11.01
C SER A 90 -24.59 1.97 -10.51
N GLY A 91 -24.23 1.64 -9.25
CA GLY A 91 -24.67 0.42 -8.56
C GLY A 91 -26.03 0.56 -7.87
N SER A 92 -26.69 1.72 -7.91
CA SER A 92 -28.04 1.93 -7.40
C SER A 92 -29.09 1.49 -8.42
N ALA A 93 -30.34 1.29 -7.97
CA ALA A 93 -31.43 0.77 -8.80
C ALA A 93 -31.77 1.62 -10.04
N ASP A 94 -31.31 2.87 -10.08
CA ASP A 94 -31.62 3.83 -11.14
C ASP A 94 -30.60 3.81 -12.30
N TYR A 95 -29.51 3.05 -12.20
CA TYR A 95 -28.45 2.99 -13.19
C TYR A 95 -28.21 1.57 -13.69
N THR A 96 -28.08 1.41 -14.99
CA THR A 96 -27.75 0.13 -15.61
C THR A 96 -26.25 -0.14 -15.58
N PHE A 97 -25.85 -1.40 -15.61
CA PHE A 97 -24.45 -1.83 -15.58
C PHE A 97 -23.64 -1.21 -16.73
N ASP A 98 -24.26 -0.96 -17.89
CA ASP A 98 -23.62 -0.34 -19.05
C ASP A 98 -23.08 1.08 -18.76
N GLN A 99 -23.74 1.80 -17.86
CA GLN A 99 -23.35 3.17 -17.49
C GLN A 99 -22.11 3.19 -16.59
N ILE A 100 -21.77 2.09 -15.95
CA ILE A 100 -20.54 1.95 -15.14
C ILE A 100 -19.30 1.91 -16.05
N GLY A 101 -19.44 1.37 -17.25
CA GLY A 101 -18.32 1.14 -18.17
C GLY A 101 -17.52 2.39 -18.49
N ILE A 102 -18.18 3.52 -18.78
CA ILE A 102 -17.51 4.77 -19.17
C ILE A 102 -16.65 5.33 -18.01
N PRO A 103 -17.17 5.54 -16.79
CA PRO A 103 -16.35 5.98 -15.64
C PRO A 103 -15.17 5.04 -15.34
N LEU A 104 -15.37 3.74 -15.49
CA LEU A 104 -14.31 2.74 -15.29
C LEU A 104 -13.19 2.85 -16.33
N ILE A 105 -13.54 3.02 -17.60
CA ILE A 105 -12.57 3.20 -18.69
C ILE A 105 -11.79 4.51 -18.49
N ILE A 106 -12.46 5.61 -18.14
CA ILE A 106 -11.80 6.89 -17.86
C ILE A 106 -10.81 6.75 -16.71
N LEU A 107 -11.23 6.13 -15.59
CA LEU A 107 -10.37 5.87 -14.45
C LEU A 107 -9.16 5.02 -14.83
N PHE A 108 -9.38 3.97 -15.61
CA PHE A 108 -8.34 3.07 -16.09
C PHE A 108 -7.31 3.80 -16.97
N ILE A 109 -7.75 4.57 -17.96
CA ILE A 109 -6.86 5.34 -18.81
C ILE A 109 -6.04 6.34 -17.98
N PHE A 110 -6.69 7.02 -17.03
CA PHE A 110 -6.03 7.97 -16.16
C PHE A 110 -4.96 7.32 -15.27
N ILE A 111 -5.23 6.15 -14.71
CA ILE A 111 -4.24 5.42 -13.89
C ILE A 111 -3.06 4.95 -14.73
N ILE A 112 -3.30 4.43 -15.95
CA ILE A 112 -2.23 4.06 -16.87
C ILE A 112 -1.35 5.28 -17.21
N PHE A 113 -1.96 6.42 -17.50
CA PHE A 113 -1.25 7.66 -17.78
C PHE A 113 -0.33 8.07 -16.62
N LEU A 114 -0.82 7.98 -15.38
CA LEU A 114 -0.03 8.26 -14.18
C LEU A 114 1.12 7.25 -13.96
N GLU A 115 0.87 5.96 -14.21
CA GLU A 115 1.93 4.94 -14.11
C GLU A 115 3.04 5.20 -15.14
N ILE A 116 2.68 5.59 -16.37
CA ILE A 116 3.66 5.95 -17.41
C ILE A 116 4.47 7.19 -16.97
N ILE A 117 3.80 8.23 -16.46
CA ILE A 117 4.47 9.42 -15.94
C ILE A 117 5.40 9.04 -14.77
N SER A 118 4.92 8.27 -13.82
CA SER A 118 5.71 7.80 -12.68
C SER A 118 6.95 7.02 -13.14
N PHE A 119 6.78 6.11 -14.09
CA PHE A 119 7.89 5.35 -14.68
C PHE A 119 8.91 6.26 -15.37
N LEU A 120 8.45 7.22 -16.19
CA LEU A 120 9.32 8.16 -16.88
C LEU A 120 10.09 9.05 -15.91
N ILE A 121 9.42 9.58 -14.89
CA ILE A 121 10.04 10.40 -13.84
C ILE A 121 11.10 9.59 -13.10
N ASN A 122 10.77 8.37 -12.65
CA ASN A 122 11.73 7.52 -11.96
C ASN A 122 12.94 7.20 -12.85
N LYS A 123 12.73 6.79 -14.09
CA LYS A 123 13.79 6.41 -15.01
C LYS A 123 14.70 7.58 -15.39
N TYR A 124 14.14 8.74 -15.70
CA TYR A 124 14.92 9.86 -16.24
C TYR A 124 15.42 10.84 -15.17
N LEU A 125 14.70 10.98 -14.05
CA LEU A 125 15.05 11.96 -13.03
C LEU A 125 15.71 11.35 -11.79
N PHE A 126 15.34 10.13 -11.40
CA PHE A 126 15.77 9.54 -10.13
C PHE A 126 16.73 8.35 -10.27
N GLU A 127 16.74 7.67 -11.42
CA GLU A 127 17.73 6.63 -11.65
C GLU A 127 19.09 7.30 -11.84
N ASP A 128 19.95 7.21 -10.80
CA ASP A 128 21.33 7.61 -10.90
C ASP A 128 22.00 6.66 -11.90
N GLN A 129 22.22 7.15 -13.11
CA GLN A 129 23.17 6.50 -13.99
C GLN A 129 24.51 6.53 -13.22
N ASN A 130 24.99 5.34 -12.84
CA ASN A 130 26.35 5.19 -12.34
C ASN A 130 27.27 5.92 -13.30
N ILE A 131 27.63 7.14 -12.97
CA ILE A 131 28.66 7.88 -13.67
C ILE A 131 29.90 7.04 -13.40
N LYS A 132 30.29 6.21 -14.34
CA LYS A 132 31.61 5.59 -14.36
C LYS A 132 32.56 6.78 -14.42
N ILE A 133 33.12 7.15 -13.26
CA ILE A 133 34.20 8.12 -13.16
C ILE A 133 35.40 7.46 -13.83
N THR A 134 35.51 7.65 -15.15
CA THR A 134 36.57 7.03 -15.95
C THR A 134 37.85 7.76 -15.91
N LYS A 135 37.94 9.01 -15.39
CA LYS A 135 39.18 9.74 -15.16
C LYS A 135 39.01 10.79 -14.06
N PHE A 136 39.81 10.68 -13.00
CA PHE A 136 40.08 11.79 -12.08
C PHE A 136 41.04 12.75 -12.78
N ASP A 137 40.52 13.84 -13.30
CA ASP A 137 41.36 14.96 -13.75
C ASP A 137 41.39 16.00 -12.61
N TYR A 138 42.55 16.16 -12.02
CA TYR A 138 42.83 16.98 -10.83
C TYR A 138 42.76 18.50 -11.11
N GLY A 139 42.12 18.96 -12.17
CA GLY A 139 42.24 20.33 -12.60
C GLY A 139 40.99 21.22 -12.56
N THR A 140 39.81 20.71 -12.76
CA THR A 140 38.59 21.55 -12.83
C THR A 140 37.35 20.78 -12.39
N ALA A 141 37.03 20.90 -11.11
CA ALA A 141 35.68 20.58 -10.65
C ALA A 141 34.71 21.67 -11.14
N VAL A 142 34.50 21.75 -12.43
CA VAL A 142 33.39 22.52 -12.99
C VAL A 142 32.10 21.85 -12.47
N LYS A 143 31.40 22.57 -11.63
CA LYS A 143 30.09 22.19 -11.09
C LYS A 143 29.11 22.23 -12.26
N VAL A 144 29.12 21.17 -13.10
CA VAL A 144 28.14 21.01 -14.16
C VAL A 144 26.80 20.80 -13.46
N ILE A 145 26.03 21.88 -13.40
CA ILE A 145 24.65 21.81 -12.94
C ILE A 145 23.93 20.97 -13.99
N SER A 146 23.73 19.68 -13.68
CA SER A 146 23.11 18.76 -14.64
C SER A 146 21.69 19.26 -14.92
N LEU A 147 21.29 19.33 -16.19
CA LEU A 147 19.93 19.65 -16.63
C LEU A 147 18.89 18.86 -15.83
N LYS A 148 19.19 17.61 -15.47
CA LYS A 148 18.37 16.75 -14.60
C LYS A 148 18.10 17.39 -13.24
N LYS A 149 19.08 18.03 -12.62
CA LYS A 149 18.92 18.69 -11.31
C LYS A 149 17.99 19.91 -11.42
N ILE A 150 18.10 20.67 -12.50
CA ILE A 150 17.23 21.82 -12.77
C ILE A 150 15.77 21.35 -12.97
N ILE A 151 15.55 20.34 -13.82
CA ILE A 151 14.20 19.79 -14.09
C ILE A 151 13.59 19.24 -12.80
N LYS A 152 14.36 18.52 -11.97
CA LYS A 152 13.90 18.00 -10.67
C LYS A 152 13.46 19.12 -9.73
N ASN A 153 14.23 20.18 -9.62
CA ASN A 153 13.88 21.33 -8.77
C ASN A 153 12.66 22.07 -9.29
N ILE A 154 12.54 22.27 -10.60
CA ILE A 154 11.36 22.89 -11.23
C ILE A 154 10.10 22.05 -10.96
N LEU A 155 10.17 20.72 -11.15
CA LEU A 155 9.06 19.83 -10.88
C LEU A 155 8.62 19.90 -9.40
N PHE A 156 9.56 19.94 -8.48
CA PHE A 156 9.27 20.06 -7.05
C PHE A 156 8.59 21.40 -6.72
N ILE A 157 9.08 22.51 -7.30
CA ILE A 157 8.48 23.85 -7.14
C ILE A 157 7.06 23.88 -7.70
N VAL A 158 6.84 23.31 -8.90
CA VAL A 158 5.52 23.22 -9.52
C VAL A 158 4.54 22.44 -8.65
N LEU A 159 4.98 21.31 -8.07
CA LEU A 159 4.15 20.51 -7.15
C LEU A 159 3.78 21.28 -5.89
N ILE A 160 4.72 22.05 -5.32
CA ILE A 160 4.44 22.91 -4.16
C ILE A 160 3.42 24.00 -4.53
N ILE A 161 3.61 24.69 -5.65
CA ILE A 161 2.67 25.72 -6.11
C ILE A 161 1.28 25.15 -6.33
N LEU A 162 1.16 24.02 -7.02
CA LEU A 162 -0.12 23.32 -7.23
C LEU A 162 -0.76 22.94 -5.89
N SER A 163 0.02 22.46 -4.93
CA SER A 163 -0.50 22.12 -3.59
C SER A 163 -1.06 23.34 -2.86
N ILE A 164 -0.38 24.48 -2.93
CA ILE A 164 -0.83 25.75 -2.32
C ILE A 164 -2.11 26.24 -3.00
N VAL A 165 -2.16 26.21 -4.33
CA VAL A 165 -3.37 26.58 -5.09
C VAL A 165 -4.55 25.69 -4.72
N PHE A 166 -4.35 24.37 -4.65
CA PHE A 166 -5.40 23.46 -4.21
C PHE A 166 -5.87 23.71 -2.79
N LEU A 167 -4.97 23.98 -1.85
CA LEU A 167 -5.32 24.33 -0.48
C LEU A 167 -6.10 25.64 -0.39
N SER A 168 -5.75 26.64 -1.21
CA SER A 168 -6.46 27.93 -1.23
C SER A 168 -7.86 27.84 -1.83
N THR A 169 -8.13 26.88 -2.71
CA THR A 169 -9.46 26.64 -3.30
C THR A 169 -10.37 25.79 -2.41
N THR A 170 -9.82 25.17 -1.34
CA THR A 170 -10.64 24.40 -0.40
C THR A 170 -11.50 25.30 0.46
N ASN A 171 -12.82 25.17 0.31
CA ASN A 171 -13.79 26.01 1.02
C ASN A 171 -13.90 25.54 2.49
N LEU A 172 -13.21 26.23 3.39
CA LEU A 172 -13.20 25.97 4.83
C LEU A 172 -14.54 26.26 5.52
N SER A 173 -15.37 27.11 4.90
CA SER A 173 -16.65 27.54 5.47
C SER A 173 -17.75 26.47 5.51
N ARG A 174 -17.56 25.35 4.83
CA ARG A 174 -18.53 24.23 4.81
C ARG A 174 -18.29 23.17 5.90
N THR A 175 -17.35 23.38 6.79
CA THR A 175 -17.11 22.45 7.90
C THR A 175 -18.12 22.77 9.03
N SER A 176 -18.94 21.78 9.37
CA SER A 176 -19.72 21.81 10.60
C SER A 176 -18.77 21.59 11.77
N LEU A 177 -18.32 22.70 12.39
CA LEU A 177 -17.44 22.64 13.55
C LEU A 177 -18.10 21.89 14.72
N ASP A 178 -19.42 22.04 14.89
CA ASP A 178 -20.19 21.38 15.95
C ASP A 178 -20.15 19.86 15.80
N LYS A 179 -20.41 19.34 14.59
CA LYS A 179 -20.32 17.89 14.32
C LYS A 179 -18.88 17.36 14.46
N THR A 180 -17.90 18.16 14.08
CA THR A 180 -16.49 17.79 14.23
C THR A 180 -16.11 17.72 15.71
N HIS A 181 -16.58 18.68 16.51
CA HIS A 181 -16.38 18.69 17.96
C HIS A 181 -17.09 17.51 18.65
N GLU A 182 -18.34 17.25 18.29
CA GLU A 182 -19.11 16.09 18.79
C GLU A 182 -18.40 14.76 18.46
N PHE A 183 -17.93 14.61 17.22
CA PHE A 183 -17.18 13.43 16.80
C PHE A 183 -15.87 13.29 17.60
N PHE A 184 -15.15 14.38 17.81
CA PHE A 184 -13.93 14.38 18.60
C PHE A 184 -14.21 13.99 20.07
N LEU A 185 -15.23 14.56 20.70
CA LEU A 185 -15.62 14.19 22.06
C LEU A 185 -16.05 12.72 22.15
N SER A 186 -16.78 12.22 21.16
CA SER A 186 -17.22 10.83 21.12
C SER A 186 -16.05 9.84 21.07
N THR A 187 -14.86 10.27 20.61
CA THR A 187 -13.65 9.45 20.60
C THR A 187 -13.21 9.08 22.01
N PHE A 188 -13.41 9.95 22.99
CA PHE A 188 -13.05 9.75 24.38
C PHE A 188 -14.20 9.22 25.25
N SER A 189 -15.43 9.21 24.71
CA SER A 189 -16.62 8.72 25.39
C SER A 189 -17.38 7.69 24.57
N PRO A 190 -16.75 6.54 24.23
CA PRO A 190 -17.43 5.49 23.48
C PRO A 190 -18.54 4.83 24.28
N ASP A 191 -19.64 4.49 23.63
CA ASP A 191 -20.75 3.77 24.26
C ASP A 191 -20.52 2.26 24.20
N TRP A 192 -19.98 1.71 25.29
CA TRP A 192 -19.70 0.28 25.41
C TRP A 192 -20.93 -0.59 25.62
N SER A 193 -22.11 0.00 25.88
CA SER A 193 -23.36 -0.74 26.09
C SER A 193 -23.84 -1.50 24.86
N VAL A 194 -23.30 -1.17 23.69
CA VAL A 194 -23.58 -1.87 22.42
C VAL A 194 -23.08 -3.31 22.40
N PHE A 195 -22.15 -3.66 23.30
CA PHE A 195 -21.57 -4.99 23.36
C PHE A 195 -22.18 -5.83 24.47
N LYS A 196 -22.54 -7.07 24.08
CA LYS A 196 -22.95 -8.11 25.01
C LYS A 196 -22.10 -9.34 24.73
N PHE A 197 -21.58 -9.97 25.77
CA PHE A 197 -20.80 -11.19 25.67
C PHE A 197 -21.71 -12.42 25.64
N ASP A 198 -22.63 -12.43 24.69
CA ASP A 198 -23.53 -13.56 24.41
C ASP A 198 -22.98 -14.41 23.24
N ASN A 199 -23.66 -15.49 22.90
CA ASN A 199 -23.26 -16.37 21.78
C ASN A 199 -23.73 -15.84 20.42
N THR A 200 -24.20 -14.59 20.32
CA THR A 200 -24.66 -14.01 19.08
C THR A 200 -23.59 -13.16 18.42
N LEU A 201 -23.38 -13.37 17.12
CA LEU A 201 -22.45 -12.59 16.32
C LEU A 201 -22.83 -11.10 16.27
N GLN A 202 -24.09 -10.77 16.51
CA GLN A 202 -24.59 -9.41 16.40
C GLN A 202 -24.06 -8.50 17.52
N ASN A 203 -23.89 -9.03 18.74
CA ASN A 203 -23.59 -8.23 19.92
C ASN A 203 -22.20 -8.52 20.51
N ASN A 204 -21.65 -9.72 20.23
CA ASN A 204 -20.39 -10.14 20.85
C ASN A 204 -19.18 -9.65 20.05
N PRO A 205 -18.36 -8.73 20.61
CA PRO A 205 -17.23 -8.15 19.91
C PRO A 205 -16.13 -9.18 19.60
N LEU A 206 -15.94 -10.19 20.44
CA LEU A 206 -14.94 -11.23 20.19
C LEU A 206 -15.29 -12.08 18.98
N LEU A 207 -16.57 -12.46 18.84
CA LEU A 207 -17.04 -13.21 17.66
C LEU A 207 -16.92 -12.38 16.38
N GLN A 208 -17.15 -11.07 16.46
CA GLN A 208 -17.01 -10.15 15.32
C GLN A 208 -15.54 -9.98 14.90
N ILE A 209 -14.61 -9.93 15.86
CA ILE A 209 -13.16 -9.92 15.59
C ILE A 209 -12.76 -11.24 14.91
N LEU A 210 -13.16 -12.37 15.49
CA LEU A 210 -12.86 -13.69 14.93
C LEU A 210 -13.42 -13.86 13.52
N GLN A 211 -14.63 -13.35 13.26
CA GLN A 211 -15.21 -13.33 11.93
C GLN A 211 -14.31 -12.55 10.95
N SER A 212 -13.91 -11.34 11.31
CA SER A 212 -13.06 -10.50 10.46
C SER A 212 -11.69 -11.14 10.22
N LEU A 213 -11.10 -11.78 11.24
CA LEU A 213 -9.84 -12.55 11.13
C LEU A 213 -9.99 -13.75 10.20
N TYR A 214 -11.11 -14.48 10.31
CA TYR A 214 -11.41 -15.63 9.44
C TYR A 214 -11.43 -15.24 7.96
N TYR A 215 -12.15 -14.18 7.61
CA TYR A 215 -12.19 -13.70 6.23
C TYR A 215 -10.89 -13.10 5.75
N ALA A 216 -10.14 -12.43 6.63
CA ALA A 216 -8.79 -11.97 6.32
C ALA A 216 -7.84 -13.14 6.01
N LEU A 217 -7.97 -14.24 6.74
CA LEU A 217 -7.16 -15.44 6.53
C LEU A 217 -7.50 -16.11 5.19
N ILE A 218 -8.80 -16.23 4.84
CA ILE A 218 -9.20 -16.75 3.53
C ILE A 218 -8.67 -15.86 2.40
N SER A 219 -8.80 -14.53 2.53
CA SER A 219 -8.26 -13.59 1.56
C SER A 219 -6.74 -13.72 1.42
N LEU A 220 -6.02 -13.95 2.51
CA LEU A 220 -4.58 -14.23 2.51
C LEU A 220 -4.25 -15.51 1.72
N ILE A 221 -5.00 -16.59 1.95
CA ILE A 221 -4.80 -17.86 1.23
C ILE A 221 -5.00 -17.65 -0.27
N VAL A 222 -6.08 -17.00 -0.68
CA VAL A 222 -6.35 -16.65 -2.09
C VAL A 222 -5.19 -15.82 -2.65
N MET A 223 -4.76 -14.80 -1.92
CA MET A 223 -3.62 -13.96 -2.30
C MET A 223 -2.35 -14.80 -2.51
N LEU A 224 -2.01 -15.68 -1.59
CA LEU A 224 -0.81 -16.51 -1.69
C LEU A 224 -0.85 -17.42 -2.90
N ILE A 225 -1.99 -18.07 -3.17
CA ILE A 225 -2.14 -18.96 -4.34
C ILE A 225 -1.85 -18.19 -5.63
N PHE A 226 -2.53 -17.07 -5.86
CA PHE A 226 -2.31 -16.27 -7.07
C PHE A 226 -0.89 -15.66 -7.11
N SER A 227 -0.37 -15.23 -5.98
CA SER A 227 0.97 -14.66 -5.89
C SER A 227 2.04 -15.67 -6.28
N PHE A 228 1.96 -16.90 -5.79
CA PHE A 228 2.95 -17.92 -6.13
C PHE A 228 2.94 -18.27 -7.61
N ILE A 229 1.76 -18.29 -8.24
CA ILE A 229 1.64 -18.51 -9.70
C ILE A 229 2.31 -17.34 -10.47
N ILE A 230 1.92 -16.10 -10.16
CA ILE A 230 2.48 -14.92 -10.83
C ILE A 230 3.99 -14.82 -10.57
N PHE A 231 4.43 -15.05 -9.35
CA PHE A 231 5.81 -15.00 -8.94
C PHE A 231 6.66 -16.02 -9.68
N TYR A 232 6.23 -17.29 -9.77
CA TYR A 232 6.93 -18.33 -10.50
C TYR A 232 7.28 -17.89 -11.93
N TRP A 233 6.28 -17.41 -12.68
CA TRP A 233 6.47 -16.98 -14.05
C TRP A 233 7.23 -15.65 -14.20
N SER A 234 7.23 -14.82 -13.17
CA SER A 234 7.91 -13.51 -13.16
C SER A 234 9.41 -13.59 -12.92
N ILE A 235 9.95 -14.73 -12.50
CA ILE A 235 11.38 -14.88 -12.22
C ILE A 235 12.17 -14.93 -13.53
N PHE A 236 12.91 -13.85 -13.82
CA PHE A 236 13.73 -13.72 -15.02
C PHE A 236 14.78 -14.84 -15.14
N LYS A 237 15.46 -15.16 -14.04
CA LYS A 237 16.52 -16.16 -13.95
C LYS A 237 16.04 -17.59 -14.30
N LEU A 238 14.74 -17.87 -14.16
CA LEU A 238 14.12 -19.16 -14.49
C LEU A 238 13.54 -19.23 -15.90
N HIS A 239 12.77 -18.21 -16.28
CA HIS A 239 11.93 -18.27 -17.49
C HIS A 239 12.42 -17.42 -18.66
N GLY A 240 13.47 -16.61 -18.44
CA GLY A 240 13.99 -15.69 -19.44
C GLY A 240 13.21 -14.38 -19.55
N LEU A 241 13.73 -13.48 -20.39
CA LEU A 241 13.29 -12.08 -20.44
C LEU A 241 11.85 -11.95 -20.93
N LYS A 242 11.49 -12.63 -22.02
CA LYS A 242 10.15 -12.48 -22.64
C LYS A 242 9.04 -12.89 -21.66
N THR A 243 9.11 -14.11 -21.12
CA THR A 243 8.09 -14.65 -20.24
C THR A 243 7.98 -13.83 -18.95
N SER A 244 9.12 -13.54 -18.31
CA SER A 244 9.13 -12.73 -17.08
C SER A 244 8.55 -11.34 -17.30
N PHE A 245 8.89 -10.69 -18.41
CA PHE A 245 8.35 -9.36 -18.76
C PHE A 245 6.83 -9.41 -18.95
N THR A 246 6.32 -10.40 -19.70
CA THR A 246 4.88 -10.56 -19.93
C THR A 246 4.11 -10.71 -18.60
N PHE A 247 4.59 -11.56 -17.70
CA PHE A 247 3.93 -11.77 -16.41
C PHE A 247 4.06 -10.55 -15.47
N LYS A 248 5.18 -9.82 -15.52
CA LYS A 248 5.34 -8.56 -14.79
C LYS A 248 4.37 -7.48 -15.31
N VAL A 249 4.19 -7.38 -16.62
CA VAL A 249 3.20 -6.48 -17.23
C VAL A 249 1.78 -6.87 -16.83
N PHE A 250 1.45 -8.16 -16.90
CA PHE A 250 0.14 -8.66 -16.47
C PHE A 250 -0.12 -8.36 -14.98
N ASN A 251 0.88 -8.58 -14.14
CA ASN A 251 0.80 -8.26 -12.72
C ASN A 251 0.58 -6.76 -12.48
N THR A 252 1.28 -5.92 -13.24
CA THR A 252 1.09 -4.46 -13.19
C THR A 252 -0.32 -4.08 -13.63
N PHE A 253 -0.84 -4.73 -14.67
CA PHE A 253 -2.21 -4.53 -15.14
C PHE A 253 -3.25 -4.81 -14.03
N ILE A 254 -3.14 -5.95 -13.32
CA ILE A 254 -4.03 -6.24 -12.17
C ILE A 254 -3.94 -5.15 -11.10
N ARG A 255 -2.74 -4.64 -10.82
CA ARG A 255 -2.51 -3.61 -9.81
C ARG A 255 -3.08 -2.24 -10.19
N LEU A 256 -3.19 -1.95 -11.48
CA LEU A 256 -3.72 -0.66 -11.97
C LEU A 256 -5.19 -0.46 -11.59
N PHE A 257 -5.97 -1.53 -11.54
CA PHE A 257 -7.36 -1.42 -11.12
C PHE A 257 -7.48 -1.22 -9.61
N PRO A 258 -8.19 -0.20 -9.13
CA PRO A 258 -8.59 -0.13 -7.73
C PRO A 258 -9.44 -1.34 -7.33
N SER A 259 -9.23 -1.86 -6.12
CA SER A 259 -9.99 -3.03 -5.62
C SER A 259 -11.51 -2.84 -5.66
N VAL A 260 -11.99 -1.61 -5.45
CA VAL A 260 -13.42 -1.26 -5.53
C VAL A 260 -13.96 -1.47 -6.94
N VAL A 261 -13.16 -1.14 -7.97
CA VAL A 261 -13.55 -1.35 -9.36
C VAL A 261 -13.76 -2.84 -9.64
N PHE A 262 -12.87 -3.69 -9.14
CA PHE A 262 -13.04 -5.13 -9.25
C PHE A 262 -14.32 -5.62 -8.55
N ILE A 263 -14.62 -5.11 -7.35
CA ILE A 263 -15.83 -5.47 -6.62
C ILE A 263 -17.07 -5.16 -7.47
N TYR A 264 -17.19 -3.95 -8.01
CA TYR A 264 -18.33 -3.58 -8.83
C TYR A 264 -18.40 -4.34 -10.15
N THR A 265 -17.26 -4.56 -10.82
CA THR A 265 -17.21 -5.29 -12.10
C THR A 265 -17.63 -6.75 -11.95
N PHE A 266 -17.23 -7.41 -10.86
CA PHE A 266 -17.54 -8.82 -10.63
C PHE A 266 -18.82 -9.05 -9.80
N ASN A 267 -19.43 -7.98 -9.26
CA ASN A 267 -20.66 -8.10 -8.46
C ASN A 267 -21.78 -8.86 -9.15
N PRO A 268 -22.06 -8.66 -10.46
CA PRO A 268 -23.12 -9.42 -11.15
C PRO A 268 -22.82 -10.92 -11.29
N LEU A 269 -21.57 -11.34 -11.11
CA LEU A 269 -21.14 -12.74 -11.26
C LEU A 269 -21.18 -13.51 -9.93
N ALA A 270 -21.37 -12.82 -8.83
CA ALA A 270 -21.31 -13.43 -7.49
C ALA A 270 -22.66 -13.35 -6.79
N ASN A 271 -23.17 -14.51 -6.39
CA ASN A 271 -24.40 -14.59 -5.59
C ASN A 271 -24.18 -14.16 -4.13
N ASP A 272 -22.93 -14.25 -3.64
CA ASP A 272 -22.59 -13.92 -2.26
C ASP A 272 -21.55 -12.77 -2.24
N PRO A 273 -21.93 -11.59 -1.71
CA PRO A 273 -21.07 -10.42 -1.67
C PRO A 273 -19.77 -10.64 -0.89
N ILE A 274 -19.79 -11.50 0.13
CA ILE A 274 -18.60 -11.72 0.95
C ILE A 274 -17.56 -12.60 0.24
N THR A 275 -18.01 -13.62 -0.46
CA THR A 275 -17.15 -14.47 -1.30
C THR A 275 -16.48 -13.61 -2.38
N LEU A 276 -17.27 -12.76 -3.03
CA LEU A 276 -16.75 -11.79 -3.99
C LEU A 276 -15.66 -10.89 -3.37
N LEU A 277 -15.97 -10.30 -2.20
CA LEU A 277 -15.04 -9.40 -1.51
C LEU A 277 -13.71 -10.10 -1.19
N VAL A 278 -13.75 -11.31 -0.66
CA VAL A 278 -12.55 -12.09 -0.29
C VAL A 278 -11.71 -12.42 -1.51
N PHE A 279 -12.35 -12.88 -2.60
CA PHE A 279 -11.63 -13.17 -3.85
C PHE A 279 -11.00 -11.92 -4.47
N VAL A 280 -11.77 -10.85 -4.57
CA VAL A 280 -11.29 -9.60 -5.16
C VAL A 280 -10.12 -9.03 -4.36
N LEU A 281 -10.23 -8.97 -3.04
CA LEU A 281 -9.14 -8.49 -2.19
C LEU A 281 -7.91 -9.40 -2.29
N GLY A 282 -8.11 -10.72 -2.33
CA GLY A 282 -7.03 -11.68 -2.50
C GLY A 282 -6.31 -11.52 -3.83
N ILE A 283 -7.02 -11.48 -4.94
CA ILE A 283 -6.44 -11.33 -6.29
C ILE A 283 -5.75 -9.97 -6.44
N HIS A 284 -6.39 -8.89 -6.01
CA HIS A 284 -5.80 -7.55 -6.09
C HIS A 284 -4.50 -7.45 -5.25
N SER A 285 -4.53 -7.95 -4.02
CA SER A 285 -3.37 -7.95 -3.13
C SER A 285 -2.23 -8.84 -3.63
N SER A 286 -2.56 -9.92 -4.37
CA SER A 286 -1.58 -10.83 -4.95
C SER A 286 -0.62 -10.12 -5.89
N SER A 287 -1.08 -9.10 -6.60
CA SER A 287 -0.26 -8.34 -7.53
C SER A 287 0.85 -7.56 -6.82
N SER A 288 0.53 -6.91 -5.70
CA SER A 288 1.50 -6.17 -4.89
C SER A 288 2.45 -7.10 -4.15
N PHE A 289 1.95 -8.22 -3.67
CA PHE A 289 2.75 -9.24 -2.98
C PHE A 289 3.74 -9.90 -3.93
N SER A 290 3.31 -10.33 -5.12
CA SER A 290 4.18 -10.88 -6.16
C SER A 290 5.29 -9.93 -6.56
N LYS A 291 4.97 -8.62 -6.69
CA LYS A 291 5.96 -7.60 -7.00
C LYS A 291 7.09 -7.60 -5.98
N ARG A 292 6.77 -7.60 -4.69
CA ARG A 292 7.77 -7.65 -3.62
C ARG A 292 8.59 -8.93 -3.64
N LEU A 293 7.95 -10.07 -3.95
CA LEU A 293 8.66 -11.35 -4.04
C LEU A 293 9.68 -11.36 -5.19
N TYR A 294 9.33 -10.89 -6.39
CA TYR A 294 10.31 -10.90 -7.46
C TYR A 294 11.41 -9.85 -7.30
N GLU A 295 11.16 -8.73 -6.59
CA GLU A 295 12.22 -7.79 -6.20
C GLU A 295 13.26 -8.45 -5.27
N ILE A 296 12.82 -9.30 -4.34
CA ILE A 296 13.72 -10.06 -3.48
C ILE A 296 14.56 -11.07 -4.29
N THR A 297 14.01 -11.62 -5.38
CA THR A 297 14.78 -12.59 -6.20
C THR A 297 15.93 -11.97 -6.98
N ASP A 298 16.00 -10.66 -7.11
CA ASP A 298 17.16 -10.00 -7.73
C ASP A 298 18.42 -10.17 -6.88
N THR A 299 18.28 -10.49 -5.58
CA THR A 299 19.38 -10.82 -4.66
C THR A 299 19.85 -12.26 -4.73
N LEU A 300 19.14 -13.15 -5.45
CA LEU A 300 19.52 -14.55 -5.59
C LEU A 300 20.77 -14.72 -6.47
N ASP A 301 21.59 -15.70 -6.12
CA ASP A 301 22.75 -16.06 -6.91
C ASP A 301 22.34 -16.65 -8.27
N PHE A 302 22.74 -15.94 -9.34
CA PHE A 302 22.42 -16.32 -10.71
C PHE A 302 23.23 -17.56 -11.15
N GLU A 303 24.51 -17.63 -10.78
CA GLU A 303 25.38 -18.71 -11.16
C GLU A 303 24.91 -20.04 -10.57
N PHE A 304 24.44 -20.02 -9.33
CA PHE A 304 23.89 -21.21 -8.69
C PHE A 304 22.64 -21.75 -9.41
N ILE A 305 21.74 -20.86 -9.83
CA ILE A 305 20.54 -21.24 -10.62
C ILE A 305 20.94 -21.84 -11.97
N GLU A 306 21.96 -21.29 -12.65
CA GLU A 306 22.44 -21.82 -13.91
C GLU A 306 23.09 -23.19 -13.74
N ASN A 307 23.89 -23.38 -12.70
CA ASN A 307 24.48 -24.68 -12.37
C ASN A 307 23.40 -25.77 -12.14
N LEU A 308 22.31 -25.43 -11.45
CA LEU A 308 21.17 -26.34 -11.28
C LEU A 308 20.48 -26.68 -12.62
N LYS A 309 20.39 -25.71 -13.53
CA LYS A 309 19.87 -25.99 -14.88
C LYS A 309 20.77 -26.88 -15.69
N ILE A 310 22.08 -26.68 -15.62
CA ILE A 310 23.10 -27.57 -16.28
C ILE A 310 22.99 -29.00 -15.73
N GLN A 311 22.73 -29.17 -14.43
CA GLN A 311 22.46 -30.45 -13.81
C GLN A 311 21.09 -31.06 -14.18
N SER A 312 20.37 -30.46 -15.15
CA SER A 312 19.06 -30.91 -15.66
C SER A 312 17.93 -30.86 -14.64
N TYR A 313 18.02 -30.03 -13.59
CA TYR A 313 16.89 -29.79 -12.71
C TYR A 313 15.80 -29.00 -13.46
N SER A 314 14.55 -29.46 -13.35
CA SER A 314 13.42 -28.71 -13.94
C SER A 314 13.22 -27.36 -13.24
N LYS A 315 12.73 -26.36 -14.01
CA LYS A 315 12.48 -25.01 -13.50
C LYS A 315 11.60 -25.01 -12.23
N PHE A 316 10.60 -25.89 -12.20
CA PHE A 316 9.71 -26.05 -11.04
C PHE A 316 10.43 -26.63 -9.83
N LYS A 317 11.32 -27.61 -10.01
CA LYS A 317 12.16 -28.13 -8.92
C LYS A 317 13.09 -27.05 -8.36
N ILE A 318 13.74 -26.27 -9.22
CA ILE A 318 14.58 -25.13 -8.79
C ILE A 318 13.75 -24.11 -8.00
N TYR A 319 12.53 -23.83 -8.44
CA TYR A 319 11.63 -22.91 -7.74
C TYR A 319 11.30 -23.40 -6.33
N ILE A 320 10.87 -24.65 -6.18
CA ILE A 320 10.43 -25.20 -4.89
C ILE A 320 11.60 -25.47 -3.94
N TYR A 321 12.71 -26.03 -4.44
CA TYR A 321 13.80 -26.52 -3.58
C TYR A 321 14.93 -25.50 -3.38
N TYR A 322 15.02 -24.47 -4.21
CA TYR A 322 16.03 -23.43 -4.05
C TYR A 322 15.44 -22.04 -3.82
N VAL A 323 14.58 -21.55 -4.73
CA VAL A 323 14.08 -20.17 -4.64
C VAL A 323 13.23 -19.96 -3.39
N ILE A 324 12.19 -20.77 -3.18
CA ILE A 324 11.30 -20.64 -2.01
C ILE A 324 12.05 -20.78 -0.68
N PRO A 325 12.91 -21.79 -0.47
CA PRO A 325 13.68 -21.90 0.76
C PRO A 325 14.61 -20.73 1.02
N THR A 326 15.25 -20.19 -0.01
CA THR A 326 16.18 -19.07 0.11
C THR A 326 15.45 -17.78 0.56
N ILE A 327 14.26 -17.53 0.03
CA ILE A 327 13.46 -16.34 0.40
C ILE A 327 12.47 -16.61 1.54
N LYS A 328 12.50 -17.80 2.15
CA LYS A 328 11.50 -18.24 3.14
C LYS A 328 11.26 -17.21 4.25
N LYS A 329 12.30 -16.56 4.74
CA LYS A 329 12.22 -15.59 5.81
C LYS A 329 11.46 -14.35 5.36
N ASP A 330 11.82 -13.79 4.21
CA ASP A 330 11.18 -12.63 3.64
C ASP A 330 9.73 -12.94 3.26
N LEU A 331 9.49 -14.15 2.76
CA LEU A 331 8.16 -14.65 2.45
C LEU A 331 7.26 -14.68 3.70
N ILE A 332 7.76 -15.21 4.83
CA ILE A 332 6.99 -15.24 6.09
C ILE A 332 6.72 -13.81 6.57
N THR A 333 7.73 -12.94 6.56
CA THR A 333 7.59 -11.54 6.98
C THR A 333 6.56 -10.80 6.14
N LEU A 334 6.64 -10.94 4.81
CA LEU A 334 5.67 -10.35 3.89
C LEU A 334 4.26 -10.93 4.06
N SER A 335 4.13 -12.24 4.33
CA SER A 335 2.83 -12.88 4.56
C SER A 335 2.17 -12.40 5.84
N LEU A 336 2.92 -12.22 6.91
CA LEU A 336 2.42 -11.64 8.16
C LEU A 336 1.93 -10.20 7.97
N PHE A 337 2.71 -9.39 7.26
CA PHE A 337 2.31 -8.03 6.90
C PHE A 337 1.06 -8.02 6.02
N ALA A 338 0.99 -8.92 5.04
CA ALA A 338 -0.17 -9.05 4.16
C ALA A 338 -1.42 -9.49 4.92
N PHE A 339 -1.28 -10.37 5.92
CA PHE A 339 -2.39 -10.76 6.79
C PHE A 339 -2.95 -9.58 7.58
N GLU A 340 -2.08 -8.77 8.17
CA GLU A 340 -2.50 -7.54 8.85
C GLU A 340 -3.24 -6.60 7.91
N MET A 341 -2.72 -6.39 6.70
CA MET A 341 -3.37 -5.55 5.70
C MET A 341 -4.72 -6.12 5.24
N SER A 342 -4.83 -7.44 5.09
CA SER A 342 -6.10 -8.11 4.77
C SER A 342 -7.13 -7.94 5.88
N PHE A 343 -6.71 -7.98 7.15
CA PHE A 343 -7.61 -7.74 8.28
C PHE A 343 -8.13 -6.30 8.31
N ARG A 344 -7.26 -5.31 8.09
CA ARG A 344 -7.66 -3.90 7.94
C ARG A 344 -8.63 -3.72 6.77
N SER A 345 -8.34 -4.38 5.65
CA SER A 345 -9.19 -4.33 4.47
C SER A 345 -10.56 -4.97 4.73
N ALA A 346 -10.63 -6.08 5.45
CA ALA A 346 -11.91 -6.71 5.82
C ALA A 346 -12.81 -5.75 6.60
N ILE A 347 -12.26 -4.93 7.48
CA ILE A 347 -13.01 -3.90 8.23
C ILE A 347 -13.41 -2.74 7.30
N THR A 348 -12.48 -2.23 6.50
CA THR A 348 -12.71 -1.05 5.65
C THR A 348 -13.71 -1.33 4.53
N TYR A 349 -13.61 -2.49 3.89
CA TYR A 349 -14.47 -2.89 2.78
C TYR A 349 -15.77 -3.59 3.23
N ALA A 350 -16.04 -3.64 4.54
CA ALA A 350 -17.26 -4.25 5.07
C ALA A 350 -18.55 -3.62 4.52
N ILE A 351 -18.49 -2.37 4.06
CA ILE A 351 -19.61 -1.71 3.38
C ILE A 351 -20.11 -2.49 2.15
N PHE A 352 -19.21 -3.20 1.48
CA PHE A 352 -19.54 -4.01 0.30
C PHE A 352 -19.95 -5.46 0.63
N SER A 353 -19.96 -5.83 1.90
CA SER A 353 -20.26 -7.20 2.37
C SER A 353 -21.73 -7.46 2.70
N ALA A 354 -22.65 -6.58 2.29
CA ALA A 354 -24.06 -6.65 2.61
C ALA A 354 -24.35 -6.91 4.13
N ASN A 355 -23.63 -6.21 4.99
CA ASN A 355 -23.71 -6.33 6.47
C ASN A 355 -23.22 -7.67 7.04
N THR A 356 -22.53 -8.47 6.28
CA THR A 356 -21.99 -9.75 6.78
C THR A 356 -20.81 -9.53 7.72
N LEU A 357 -19.87 -8.64 7.37
CA LEU A 357 -18.75 -8.26 8.23
C LEU A 357 -19.19 -7.22 9.27
N LYS A 358 -19.46 -7.68 10.48
CA LYS A 358 -20.18 -6.88 11.48
C LYS A 358 -19.48 -5.63 11.95
N ILE A 359 -18.19 -5.69 12.27
CA ILE A 359 -17.44 -4.53 12.81
C ILE A 359 -17.54 -3.33 11.85
N GLY A 360 -17.10 -3.50 10.62
CA GLY A 360 -17.09 -2.40 9.66
C GLY A 360 -18.49 -1.98 9.22
N SER A 361 -19.44 -2.92 9.14
CA SER A 361 -20.84 -2.62 8.82
C SER A 361 -21.51 -1.78 9.90
N TYR A 362 -21.25 -2.05 11.19
CA TYR A 362 -21.77 -1.24 12.29
C TYR A 362 -21.13 0.13 12.37
N ILE A 363 -19.82 0.25 12.11
CA ILE A 363 -19.15 1.56 11.99
C ILE A 363 -19.88 2.40 10.95
N ASN A 364 -20.12 1.84 9.77
CA ASN A 364 -20.80 2.55 8.69
C ASN A 364 -22.28 2.87 9.04
N HIS A 365 -22.99 1.94 9.68
CA HIS A 365 -24.37 2.12 10.09
C HIS A 365 -24.52 3.28 11.09
N TYR A 366 -23.68 3.36 12.12
CA TYR A 366 -23.74 4.40 13.14
C TYR A 366 -23.17 5.75 12.70
N LEU A 367 -22.32 5.78 11.68
CA LEU A 367 -21.84 7.04 11.06
C LEU A 367 -22.75 7.53 9.94
N ASN A 368 -23.80 6.78 9.57
CA ASN A 368 -24.76 7.20 8.56
C ASN A 368 -25.43 8.51 8.98
N PRO A 369 -25.53 9.55 8.10
CA PRO A 369 -26.11 10.85 8.42
C PRO A 369 -27.54 10.79 8.97
N ILE A 370 -28.33 9.75 8.60
CA ILE A 370 -29.71 9.58 9.05
C ILE A 370 -29.80 9.05 10.49
N LYS A 371 -28.83 8.23 10.91
CA LYS A 371 -28.80 7.58 12.23
C LYS A 371 -27.52 7.91 12.99
N TYR A 372 -27.03 9.13 12.86
CA TYR A 372 -25.74 9.53 13.39
C TYR A 372 -25.63 9.31 14.90
N GLN A 373 -24.84 8.31 15.30
CA GLN A 373 -24.56 7.94 16.68
C GLN A 373 -23.05 7.72 16.85
N PRO A 374 -22.24 8.78 16.90
CA PRO A 374 -20.80 8.69 16.84
C PRO A 374 -20.19 7.94 18.03
N GLN A 375 -20.79 8.02 19.23
CA GLN A 375 -20.33 7.29 20.41
C GLN A 375 -20.37 5.76 20.21
N LYS A 376 -21.43 5.24 19.58
CA LYS A 376 -21.54 3.82 19.26
C LYS A 376 -20.59 3.40 18.15
N ALA A 377 -20.41 4.25 17.13
CA ALA A 377 -19.43 4.01 16.09
C ALA A 377 -18.00 3.92 16.68
N MET A 378 -17.68 4.80 17.64
CA MET A 378 -16.37 4.83 18.28
C MET A 378 -16.08 3.57 19.09
N SER A 379 -17.06 2.93 19.70
CA SER A 379 -16.86 1.65 20.37
C SER A 379 -16.33 0.57 19.41
N TYR A 380 -16.92 0.48 18.20
CA TYR A 380 -16.44 -0.45 17.17
C TYR A 380 -15.09 -0.05 16.58
N ILE A 381 -14.85 1.25 16.41
CA ILE A 381 -13.55 1.77 15.93
C ILE A 381 -12.44 1.43 16.94
N TRP A 382 -12.68 1.62 18.23
CA TRP A 382 -11.71 1.27 19.28
C TRP A 382 -11.41 -0.23 19.30
N ILE A 383 -12.44 -1.10 19.22
CA ILE A 383 -12.23 -2.55 19.16
C ILE A 383 -11.43 -2.93 17.91
N ALA A 384 -11.76 -2.38 16.75
CA ALA A 384 -11.01 -2.60 15.54
C ALA A 384 -9.54 -2.17 15.70
N THR A 385 -9.32 -0.98 16.27
CA THR A 385 -7.97 -0.42 16.49
C THR A 385 -7.15 -1.27 17.45
N PHE A 386 -7.72 -1.69 18.58
CA PHE A 386 -7.05 -2.57 19.52
C PHE A 386 -6.73 -3.93 18.90
N SER A 387 -7.63 -4.49 18.12
CA SER A 387 -7.40 -5.76 17.44
C SER A 387 -6.25 -5.67 16.44
N ILE A 388 -6.19 -4.58 15.65
CA ILE A 388 -5.10 -4.30 14.72
C ILE A 388 -3.78 -4.10 15.50
N PHE A 389 -3.81 -3.37 16.60
CA PHE A 389 -2.63 -3.14 17.44
C PHE A 389 -2.06 -4.44 18.01
N ILE A 390 -2.92 -5.30 18.56
CA ILE A 390 -2.52 -6.62 19.08
C ILE A 390 -1.92 -7.47 17.95
N LEU A 391 -2.56 -7.48 16.79
CA LEU A 391 -2.09 -8.23 15.63
C LEU A 391 -0.72 -7.73 15.15
N ASN A 392 -0.49 -6.42 15.14
CA ASN A 392 0.81 -5.81 14.85
C ASN A 392 1.89 -6.26 15.83
N LEU A 393 1.60 -6.19 17.14
CA LEU A 393 2.56 -6.64 18.16
C LEU A 393 2.92 -8.12 17.98
N LEU A 394 1.95 -8.97 17.68
CA LEU A 394 2.19 -10.39 17.43
C LEU A 394 3.06 -10.61 16.18
N THR A 395 2.78 -9.91 15.09
CA THR A 395 3.58 -10.01 13.87
C THR A 395 5.01 -9.52 14.07
N ASP A 396 5.22 -8.42 14.78
CA ASP A 396 6.54 -7.88 15.10
C ASP A 396 7.35 -8.84 16.00
N LEU A 397 6.72 -9.47 16.99
CA LEU A 397 7.36 -10.48 17.83
C LEU A 397 7.80 -11.70 17.03
N ILE A 398 6.97 -12.20 16.12
CA ILE A 398 7.30 -13.33 15.24
C ILE A 398 8.49 -12.96 14.34
N VAL A 399 8.47 -11.79 13.70
CA VAL A 399 9.55 -11.32 12.82
C VAL A 399 10.85 -11.15 13.60
N LYS A 400 10.80 -10.57 14.80
CA LYS A 400 11.98 -10.42 15.67
C LYS A 400 12.59 -11.77 16.04
N ASN A 401 11.77 -12.76 16.38
CA ASN A 401 12.24 -14.10 16.70
C ASN A 401 12.88 -14.80 15.47
N LEU A 402 12.33 -14.61 14.26
CA LEU A 402 12.92 -15.09 13.02
C LEU A 402 14.29 -14.44 12.74
N ASN A 403 14.46 -13.17 13.12
CA ASN A 403 15.71 -12.44 12.95
C ASN A 403 16.78 -12.88 13.95
N ASN A 404 16.43 -13.11 15.21
CA ASN A 404 17.35 -13.48 16.26
C ASN A 404 17.93 -14.93 16.08
N LYS A 405 17.21 -15.82 15.44
CA LYS A 405 17.72 -17.16 15.12
C LYS A 405 18.91 -17.15 14.13
N LYS A 406 19.08 -16.08 13.34
CA LYS A 406 20.20 -15.93 12.39
C LYS A 406 21.53 -15.54 13.07
N VAL A 407 21.49 -15.00 14.28
CA VAL A 407 22.69 -14.59 15.02
C VAL A 407 23.31 -15.77 15.80
N ARG A 408 22.59 -16.89 15.93
CA ARG A 408 23.02 -18.05 16.71
C ARG A 408 23.41 -19.27 15.85
N THR A 409 23.29 -19.20 14.53
CA THR A 409 23.79 -20.17 13.55
C THR A 409 24.87 -19.54 12.68
#